data_6d3c9d3fc89596628db0dc3210802131
#
_entry.id   6d3c9d3fc89596628db0dc3210802131
#
_cell.length_a   1.000
_cell.length_b   1.000
_cell.length_c   1.000
_cell.angle_alpha   90.00
_cell.angle_beta   90.00
_cell.angle_gamma   90.00
#
_symmetry.space_group_name_H-M   'P 1'
#
loop_
_entity.id
_entity.type
_entity.pdbx_description
1 polymer ?
#
loop_
_entity_poly.entity_id
_entity_poly.type
_entity_poly.pdbx_seq_one_letter_code
_entity_poly.pdbx_strand_id
1 'polypeptide(L)'
;MLEGYIEEVILHLRRLKEIDNVKLLVDEIASSPHSKIFTYGVGRSGYIAQAFTMRLMHLGFNAYFVGEPNCPAAEEGDILVVISGSGRTYSVVNMVKRIRREGRSIKIVSIGGVGEIGKMSDIHIELDVGEYNREYFPMGTLFEELAFILLDGVIYLLKERLNISEEEMKRRHCNLL
;
A
#
# COMPACT_ATOMS: atom_id res chain seq x y z
N MET A 1 -9.35 -21.60 -20.18
CA MET A 1 -9.53 -21.30 -18.72
C MET A 1 -8.41 -20.41 -18.20
N LEU A 2 -7.16 -20.84 -18.11
CA LEU A 2 -6.06 -20.00 -17.63
C LEU A 2 -5.77 -18.79 -18.55
N GLU A 3 -5.87 -19.00 -19.85
CA GLU A 3 -5.68 -17.93 -20.85
C GLU A 3 -6.68 -16.78 -20.64
N GLY A 4 -7.98 -17.06 -20.52
CA GLY A 4 -8.99 -16.04 -20.27
C GLY A 4 -8.80 -15.31 -18.94
N TYR A 5 -8.34 -16.02 -17.89
CA TYR A 5 -7.93 -15.40 -16.63
C TYR A 5 -6.80 -14.40 -16.84
N ILE A 6 -5.74 -14.80 -17.54
CA ILE A 6 -4.57 -13.95 -17.80
C ILE A 6 -4.95 -12.73 -18.65
N GLU A 7 -5.77 -12.91 -19.68
CA GLU A 7 -6.23 -11.80 -20.53
C GLU A 7 -7.00 -10.77 -19.73
N GLU A 8 -7.87 -11.20 -18.81
CA GLU A 8 -8.63 -10.30 -17.95
C GLU A 8 -7.73 -9.57 -16.94
N VAL A 9 -6.74 -10.24 -16.36
CA VAL A 9 -5.70 -9.58 -15.55
C VAL A 9 -4.99 -8.49 -16.35
N ILE A 10 -4.54 -8.81 -17.58
CA ILE A 10 -3.86 -7.83 -18.45
C ILE A 10 -4.75 -6.63 -18.77
N LEU A 11 -6.03 -6.86 -19.03
CA LEU A 11 -7.00 -5.80 -19.28
C LEU A 11 -7.07 -4.82 -18.10
N HIS A 12 -7.16 -5.33 -16.88
CA HIS A 12 -7.23 -4.51 -15.67
C HIS A 12 -5.89 -3.85 -15.33
N LEU A 13 -4.76 -4.51 -15.59
CA LEU A 13 -3.42 -3.91 -15.40
C LEU A 13 -3.22 -2.66 -16.25
N ARG A 14 -3.81 -2.59 -17.44
CA ARG A 14 -3.72 -1.40 -18.30
C ARG A 14 -4.33 -0.17 -17.64
N ARG A 15 -5.34 -0.34 -16.78
CA ARG A 15 -6.01 0.76 -16.04
C ARG A 15 -5.10 1.34 -14.94
N LEU A 16 -4.12 0.57 -14.43
CA LEU A 16 -3.18 1.08 -13.43
C LEU A 16 -2.34 2.27 -13.92
N LYS A 17 -2.18 2.44 -15.23
CA LYS A 17 -1.43 3.57 -15.80
C LYS A 17 -2.13 4.92 -15.62
N GLU A 18 -3.42 4.91 -15.36
CA GLU A 18 -4.28 6.10 -15.28
C GLU A 18 -4.73 6.38 -13.82
N ILE A 19 -4.15 5.67 -12.84
CA ILE A 19 -4.53 5.86 -11.44
C ILE A 19 -3.95 7.14 -10.89
N ASP A 20 -4.83 8.01 -10.44
CA ASP A 20 -4.50 9.26 -9.78
C ASP A 20 -3.82 9.05 -8.41
N ASN A 21 -3.14 10.09 -7.93
CA ASN A 21 -2.54 10.18 -6.59
C ASN A 21 -1.37 9.23 -6.30
N VAL A 22 -0.98 8.32 -7.20
CA VAL A 22 0.23 7.48 -7.01
C VAL A 22 1.47 8.35 -6.85
N LYS A 23 1.56 9.40 -7.67
CA LYS A 23 2.66 10.37 -7.58
C LYS A 23 2.68 11.08 -6.22
N LEU A 24 1.52 11.42 -5.66
CA LEU A 24 1.44 12.04 -4.34
C LEU A 24 1.98 11.13 -3.24
N LEU A 25 1.69 9.82 -3.29
CA LEU A 25 2.26 8.85 -2.36
C LEU A 25 3.79 8.78 -2.49
N VAL A 26 4.30 8.72 -3.72
CA VAL A 26 5.75 8.71 -3.98
C VAL A 26 6.42 9.99 -3.47
N ASP A 27 5.81 11.14 -3.72
CA ASP A 27 6.30 12.45 -3.27
C ASP A 27 6.30 12.56 -1.75
N GLU A 28 5.24 12.12 -1.09
CA GLU A 28 5.10 12.11 0.38
C GLU A 28 6.19 11.26 1.02
N ILE A 29 6.36 10.02 0.56
CA ILE A 29 7.37 9.11 1.11
C ILE A 29 8.79 9.65 0.84
N ALA A 30 9.08 10.11 -0.37
CA ALA A 30 10.41 10.58 -0.75
C ALA A 30 10.82 11.86 -0.01
N SER A 31 9.86 12.73 0.33
CA SER A 31 10.11 13.97 1.08
C SER A 31 10.22 13.77 2.60
N SER A 32 9.93 12.57 3.09
CA SER A 32 9.88 12.24 4.52
C SER A 32 10.88 11.13 4.90
N PRO A 33 12.19 11.27 4.63
CA PRO A 33 13.18 10.18 4.74
C PRO A 33 13.41 9.69 6.17
N HIS A 34 13.03 10.47 7.18
CA HIS A 34 13.20 10.14 8.60
C HIS A 34 11.91 9.70 9.28
N SER A 35 10.78 9.88 8.64
CA SER A 35 9.49 9.45 9.17
C SER A 35 9.37 7.93 9.18
N LYS A 36 8.65 7.41 10.17
CA LYS A 36 8.25 6.01 10.17
C LYS A 36 7.09 5.82 9.20
N ILE A 37 7.15 4.76 8.42
CA ILE A 37 6.09 4.38 7.50
C ILE A 37 5.41 3.14 8.07
N PHE A 38 4.18 3.30 8.49
CA PHE A 38 3.35 2.20 8.94
C PHE A 38 2.50 1.69 7.78
N THR A 39 2.36 0.39 7.65
CA THR A 39 1.43 -0.21 6.70
C THR A 39 0.43 -1.07 7.42
N TYR A 40 -0.78 -1.17 6.91
CA TYR A 40 -1.82 -2.01 7.47
C TYR A 40 -2.82 -2.49 6.43
N GLY A 41 -3.29 -3.70 6.63
CA GLY A 41 -4.37 -4.34 5.88
C GLY A 41 -4.83 -5.58 6.61
N VAL A 42 -5.97 -6.15 6.24
CA VAL A 42 -6.54 -7.33 6.86
C VAL A 42 -6.60 -8.47 5.85
N GLY A 43 -6.31 -9.70 6.29
CA GLY A 43 -6.31 -10.86 5.41
C GLY A 43 -5.26 -10.74 4.30
N ARG A 44 -5.63 -11.02 3.06
CA ARG A 44 -4.72 -10.94 1.91
C ARG A 44 -4.20 -9.52 1.67
N SER A 45 -5.01 -8.48 1.91
CA SER A 45 -4.53 -7.09 1.89
C SER A 45 -3.43 -6.84 2.93
N GLY A 46 -3.46 -7.54 4.07
CA GLY A 46 -2.39 -7.51 5.07
C GLY A 46 -1.08 -8.09 4.54
N TYR A 47 -1.11 -9.21 3.81
CA TYR A 47 0.09 -9.79 3.18
C TYR A 47 0.70 -8.84 2.13
N ILE A 48 -0.14 -8.13 1.39
CA ILE A 48 0.33 -7.10 0.44
C ILE A 48 1.01 -5.96 1.20
N ALA A 49 0.40 -5.49 2.29
CA ALA A 49 0.97 -4.45 3.14
C ALA A 49 2.32 -4.88 3.73
N GLN A 50 2.46 -6.13 4.19
CA GLN A 50 3.73 -6.68 4.67
C GLN A 50 4.80 -6.75 3.57
N ALA A 51 4.43 -7.18 2.36
CA ALA A 51 5.33 -7.20 1.22
C ALA A 51 5.83 -5.79 0.87
N PHE A 52 4.94 -4.80 0.89
CA PHE A 52 5.29 -3.40 0.68
C PHE A 52 6.21 -2.85 1.80
N THR A 53 5.92 -3.18 3.07
CA THR A 53 6.78 -2.85 4.21
C THR A 53 8.20 -3.35 4.00
N MET A 54 8.35 -4.62 3.61
CA MET A 54 9.65 -5.23 3.36
C MET A 54 10.40 -4.49 2.24
N ARG A 55 9.73 -4.09 1.16
CA ARG A 55 10.36 -3.34 0.06
C ARG A 55 10.77 -1.92 0.47
N LEU A 56 9.96 -1.24 1.28
CA LEU A 56 10.32 0.07 1.86
C LEU A 56 11.57 -0.06 2.74
N MET A 57 11.68 -1.11 3.54
CA MET A 57 12.88 -1.41 4.34
C MET A 57 14.10 -1.64 3.43
N HIS A 58 13.97 -2.34 2.32
CA HIS A 58 15.05 -2.51 1.34
C HIS A 58 15.49 -1.18 0.72
N LEU A 59 14.57 -0.23 0.52
CA LEU A 59 14.90 1.13 0.10
C LEU A 59 15.57 1.97 1.22
N GLY A 60 15.56 1.50 2.47
CA GLY A 60 16.20 2.15 3.62
C GLY A 60 15.27 2.97 4.49
N PHE A 61 13.96 2.88 4.29
CA PHE A 61 12.99 3.53 5.15
C PHE A 61 12.75 2.77 6.47
N ASN A 62 12.35 3.50 7.50
CA ASN A 62 11.86 2.94 8.77
C ASN A 62 10.42 2.46 8.59
N ALA A 63 10.24 1.26 8.06
CA ALA A 63 8.93 0.73 7.70
C ALA A 63 8.48 -0.39 8.66
N TYR A 64 7.20 -0.36 9.06
CA TYR A 64 6.63 -1.27 10.03
C TYR A 64 5.22 -1.71 9.62
N PHE A 65 4.93 -2.99 9.77
CA PHE A 65 3.55 -3.47 9.64
C PHE A 65 2.83 -3.38 10.99
N VAL A 66 1.66 -2.74 11.02
CA VAL A 66 0.87 -2.60 12.26
C VAL A 66 0.37 -3.94 12.71
N GLY A 67 0.73 -4.33 13.93
CA GLY A 67 0.41 -5.62 14.53
C GLY A 67 1.61 -6.55 14.71
N GLU A 68 2.76 -6.24 14.11
CA GLU A 68 4.00 -6.96 14.39
C GLU A 68 4.58 -6.55 15.76
N PRO A 69 5.25 -7.47 16.48
CA PRO A 69 5.77 -7.19 17.83
C PRO A 69 6.79 -6.06 17.91
N ASN A 70 7.47 -5.75 16.82
CA ASN A 70 8.46 -4.69 16.72
C ASN A 70 7.89 -3.36 16.21
N CYS A 71 6.56 -3.25 16.07
CA CYS A 71 5.91 -2.01 15.61
C CYS A 71 5.98 -0.93 16.70
N PRO A 72 6.68 0.20 16.47
CA PRO A 72 6.84 1.26 17.47
C PRO A 72 5.60 2.14 17.55
N ALA A 73 5.60 3.08 18.49
CA ALA A 73 4.59 4.15 18.53
C ALA A 73 4.73 5.07 17.32
N ALA A 74 3.58 5.46 16.75
CA ALA A 74 3.53 6.48 15.70
C ALA A 74 3.59 7.88 16.30
N GLU A 75 4.31 8.78 15.64
CA GLU A 75 4.57 10.16 16.03
C GLU A 75 4.10 11.14 14.96
N GLU A 76 4.17 12.44 15.26
CA GLU A 76 3.84 13.50 14.32
C GLU A 76 4.76 13.44 13.09
N GLY A 77 4.16 13.57 11.89
CA GLY A 77 4.87 13.50 10.61
C GLY A 77 5.09 12.08 10.08
N ASP A 78 4.71 11.05 10.83
CA ASP A 78 4.74 9.68 10.34
C ASP A 78 3.64 9.42 9.29
N ILE A 79 3.82 8.38 8.49
CA ILE A 79 2.92 8.00 7.40
C ILE A 79 2.27 6.66 7.72
N LEU A 80 0.95 6.58 7.54
CA LEU A 80 0.20 5.32 7.61
C LEU A 80 -0.39 5.00 6.24
N VAL A 81 0.03 3.90 5.64
CA VAL A 81 -0.52 3.37 4.38
C VAL A 81 -1.46 2.22 4.69
N VAL A 82 -2.74 2.36 4.37
CA VAL A 82 -3.75 1.32 4.59
C VAL A 82 -4.26 0.76 3.28
N ILE A 83 -4.42 -0.57 3.21
CA ILE A 83 -4.87 -1.29 2.03
C ILE A 83 -6.21 -1.96 2.35
N SER A 84 -7.25 -1.62 1.58
CA SER A 84 -8.59 -2.17 1.80
C SER A 84 -9.41 -2.18 0.52
N GLY A 85 -9.64 -3.35 -0.06
CA GLY A 85 -10.39 -3.49 -1.32
C GLY A 85 -11.79 -2.89 -1.27
N SER A 86 -12.49 -2.98 -0.15
CA SER A 86 -13.82 -2.38 0.02
C SER A 86 -13.80 -0.92 0.48
N GLY A 87 -12.66 -0.42 0.98
CA GLY A 87 -12.58 0.87 1.68
C GLY A 87 -13.43 0.98 2.95
N ARG A 88 -13.92 -0.16 3.49
CA ARG A 88 -14.88 -0.24 4.61
C ARG A 88 -14.50 -1.27 5.67
N THR A 89 -13.32 -1.86 5.60
CA THR A 89 -12.87 -2.89 6.55
C THR A 89 -12.93 -2.33 7.99
N TYR A 90 -13.73 -2.95 8.84
CA TYR A 90 -14.10 -2.43 10.17
C TYR A 90 -12.90 -2.05 11.05
N SER A 91 -11.90 -2.93 11.17
CA SER A 91 -10.71 -2.66 11.98
C SER A 91 -9.88 -1.48 11.44
N VAL A 92 -9.77 -1.34 10.11
CA VAL A 92 -9.10 -0.22 9.46
C VAL A 92 -9.87 1.08 9.69
N VAL A 93 -11.20 1.06 9.49
CA VAL A 93 -12.08 2.23 9.76
C VAL A 93 -11.91 2.71 11.20
N ASN A 94 -11.96 1.80 12.18
CA ASN A 94 -11.84 2.17 13.58
C ASN A 94 -10.46 2.72 13.94
N MET A 95 -9.39 2.16 13.36
CA MET A 95 -8.04 2.66 13.55
C MET A 95 -7.90 4.09 13.00
N VAL A 96 -8.35 4.34 11.78
CA VAL A 96 -8.31 5.67 11.16
C VAL A 96 -9.15 6.68 11.95
N LYS A 97 -10.38 6.30 12.35
CA LYS A 97 -11.25 7.14 13.20
C LYS A 97 -10.56 7.50 14.53
N ARG A 98 -9.89 6.53 15.15
CA ARG A 98 -9.17 6.77 16.41
C ARG A 98 -8.04 7.78 16.20
N ILE A 99 -7.20 7.62 15.17
CA ILE A 99 -6.11 8.54 14.84
C ILE A 99 -6.65 9.96 14.66
N ARG A 100 -7.73 10.14 13.89
CA ARG A 100 -8.35 11.44 13.62
C ARG A 100 -8.93 12.06 14.88
N ARG A 101 -9.63 11.26 15.71
CA ARG A 101 -10.23 11.74 16.97
C ARG A 101 -9.18 12.17 18.00
N GLU A 102 -8.04 11.46 18.05
CA GLU A 102 -6.94 11.80 18.95
C GLU A 102 -6.12 13.01 18.45
N GLY A 103 -6.43 13.56 17.28
CA GLY A 103 -5.74 14.73 16.71
C GLY A 103 -4.29 14.46 16.34
N ARG A 104 -3.92 13.22 16.10
CA ARG A 104 -2.55 12.85 15.72
C ARG A 104 -2.23 13.34 14.31
N SER A 105 -1.16 14.10 14.18
CA SER A 105 -0.64 14.60 12.89
C SER A 105 0.09 13.51 12.11
N ILE A 106 -0.60 12.40 11.82
CA ILE A 106 -0.10 11.30 11.00
C ILE A 106 -0.73 11.43 9.62
N LYS A 107 0.09 11.35 8.58
CA LYS A 107 -0.37 11.34 7.19
C LYS A 107 -1.00 9.98 6.87
N ILE A 108 -2.27 9.95 6.54
CA ILE A 108 -2.99 8.71 6.19
C ILE A 108 -3.13 8.62 4.68
N VAL A 109 -2.58 7.55 4.12
CA VAL A 109 -2.74 7.17 2.72
C VAL A 109 -3.58 5.91 2.65
N SER A 110 -4.61 5.88 1.82
CA SER A 110 -5.40 4.67 1.60
C SER A 110 -5.35 4.23 0.15
N ILE A 111 -5.30 2.91 -0.05
CA ILE A 111 -5.33 2.26 -1.36
C ILE A 111 -6.50 1.28 -1.36
N GLY A 112 -7.44 1.47 -2.28
CA GLY A 112 -8.61 0.58 -2.36
C GLY A 112 -9.83 1.21 -2.96
N GLY A 113 -10.98 0.57 -2.73
CA GLY A 113 -12.26 1.03 -3.24
C GLY A 113 -12.81 2.26 -2.51
N VAL A 114 -13.79 2.88 -3.15
CA VAL A 114 -14.51 4.04 -2.59
C VAL A 114 -15.25 3.63 -1.33
N GLY A 115 -14.83 4.18 -0.18
CA GLY A 115 -15.40 3.85 1.10
C GLY A 115 -15.12 4.89 2.18
N GLU A 116 -15.45 4.53 3.41
CA GLU A 116 -15.27 5.42 4.57
C GLU A 116 -13.79 5.73 4.83
N ILE A 117 -12.90 4.77 4.56
CA ILE A 117 -11.45 4.92 4.76
C ILE A 117 -10.91 6.01 3.84
N GLY A 118 -11.25 5.99 2.54
CA GLY A 118 -10.81 6.98 1.57
C GLY A 118 -11.22 8.41 1.95
N LYS A 119 -12.44 8.59 2.47
CA LYS A 119 -12.96 9.89 2.91
C LYS A 119 -12.22 10.49 4.11
N MET A 120 -11.56 9.64 4.91
CA MET A 120 -10.80 10.05 6.09
C MET A 120 -9.30 10.13 5.83
N SER A 121 -8.84 9.76 4.64
CA SER A 121 -7.43 9.76 4.26
C SER A 121 -7.00 11.13 3.72
N ASP A 122 -5.73 11.48 3.91
CA ASP A 122 -5.13 12.68 3.32
C ASP A 122 -4.84 12.47 1.84
N ILE A 123 -4.48 11.23 1.47
CA ILE A 123 -4.30 10.78 0.09
C ILE A 123 -5.11 9.50 -0.08
N HIS A 124 -5.97 9.46 -1.07
CA HIS A 124 -6.68 8.25 -1.47
C HIS A 124 -6.28 7.86 -2.89
N ILE A 125 -5.75 6.65 -3.02
CA ILE A 125 -5.50 6.02 -4.31
C ILE A 125 -6.66 5.06 -4.56
N GLU A 126 -7.59 5.52 -5.39
CA GLU A 126 -8.74 4.71 -5.76
C GLU A 126 -8.30 3.60 -6.72
N LEU A 127 -8.42 2.38 -6.25
CA LEU A 127 -8.19 1.18 -7.05
C LEU A 127 -9.53 0.52 -7.30
N ASP A 128 -10.27 1.09 -8.25
CA ASP A 128 -11.53 0.53 -8.69
C ASP A 128 -11.29 -0.59 -9.69
N VAL A 129 -11.70 -1.78 -9.34
CA VAL A 129 -11.62 -2.96 -10.22
C VAL A 129 -12.77 -3.02 -11.24
N GLY A 130 -13.80 -2.17 -11.09
CA GLY A 130 -14.96 -2.13 -11.98
C GLY A 130 -15.73 -3.45 -12.04
N GLU A 131 -16.34 -3.71 -13.19
CA GLU A 131 -16.95 -5.02 -13.48
C GLU A 131 -15.87 -6.00 -13.94
N TYR A 132 -15.91 -7.22 -13.42
CA TYR A 132 -14.99 -8.30 -13.75
C TYR A 132 -15.66 -9.66 -13.60
N ASN A 133 -15.11 -10.68 -14.24
CA ASN A 133 -15.59 -12.05 -14.13
C ASN A 133 -15.28 -12.66 -12.75
N ARG A 134 -16.30 -12.76 -11.89
CA ARG A 134 -16.15 -13.27 -10.51
C ARG A 134 -15.77 -14.75 -10.45
N GLU A 135 -15.97 -15.51 -11.53
CA GLU A 135 -15.50 -16.90 -11.59
C GLU A 135 -13.98 -16.98 -11.61
N TYR A 136 -13.32 -16.00 -12.25
CA TYR A 136 -11.88 -15.92 -12.27
C TYR A 136 -11.30 -15.32 -10.97
N PHE A 137 -11.98 -14.36 -10.37
CA PHE A 137 -11.47 -13.57 -9.24
C PHE A 137 -12.37 -13.67 -8.01
N PRO A 138 -12.41 -14.84 -7.33
CA PRO A 138 -13.25 -14.98 -6.14
C PRO A 138 -12.74 -14.06 -5.00
N MET A 139 -13.69 -13.55 -4.19
CA MET A 139 -13.41 -12.87 -2.91
C MET A 139 -12.47 -11.65 -2.99
N GLY A 140 -12.40 -10.98 -4.14
CA GLY A 140 -11.58 -9.77 -4.28
C GLY A 140 -10.15 -10.02 -4.77
N THR A 141 -9.86 -11.21 -5.29
CA THR A 141 -8.54 -11.59 -5.82
C THR A 141 -7.98 -10.54 -6.79
N LEU A 142 -8.80 -10.04 -7.73
CA LEU A 142 -8.35 -9.05 -8.70
C LEU A 142 -7.83 -7.77 -8.04
N PHE A 143 -8.54 -7.23 -7.03
CA PHE A 143 -8.05 -6.07 -6.29
C PHE A 143 -6.69 -6.34 -5.67
N GLU A 144 -6.51 -7.51 -5.07
CA GLU A 144 -5.29 -7.87 -4.36
C GLU A 144 -4.10 -8.02 -5.32
N GLU A 145 -4.30 -8.60 -6.48
CA GLU A 145 -3.27 -8.70 -7.53
C GLU A 145 -2.87 -7.31 -8.05
N LEU A 146 -3.85 -6.48 -8.36
CA LEU A 146 -3.60 -5.11 -8.85
C LEU A 146 -2.94 -4.24 -7.78
N ALA A 147 -3.35 -4.34 -6.53
CA ALA A 147 -2.74 -3.60 -5.42
C ALA A 147 -1.27 -4.00 -5.21
N PHE A 148 -0.95 -5.28 -5.33
CA PHE A 148 0.42 -5.77 -5.23
C PHE A 148 1.30 -5.18 -6.32
N ILE A 149 0.85 -5.24 -7.58
CA ILE A 149 1.60 -4.71 -8.73
C ILE A 149 1.71 -3.18 -8.65
N LEU A 150 0.66 -2.48 -8.23
CA LEU A 150 0.68 -1.03 -8.03
C LEU A 150 1.75 -0.63 -7.01
N LEU A 151 1.81 -1.33 -5.88
CA LEU A 151 2.76 -1.03 -4.81
C LEU A 151 4.21 -1.36 -5.21
N ASP A 152 4.44 -2.43 -5.98
CA ASP A 152 5.76 -2.68 -6.58
C ASP A 152 6.13 -1.56 -7.58
N GLY A 153 5.16 -1.01 -8.30
CA GLY A 153 5.33 0.19 -9.12
C GLY A 153 5.74 1.42 -8.29
N VAL A 154 5.13 1.62 -7.12
CA VAL A 154 5.53 2.69 -6.17
C VAL A 154 6.96 2.48 -5.70
N ILE A 155 7.38 1.26 -5.38
CA ILE A 155 8.77 0.95 -5.01
C ILE A 155 9.73 1.27 -6.15
N TYR A 156 9.38 0.92 -7.39
CA TYR A 156 10.17 1.29 -8.57
C TYR A 156 10.34 2.80 -8.69
N LEU A 157 9.25 3.56 -8.58
CA LEU A 157 9.29 5.02 -8.67
C LEU A 157 10.11 5.66 -7.54
N LEU A 158 10.01 5.14 -6.31
CA LEU A 158 10.83 5.60 -5.18
C LEU A 158 12.31 5.30 -5.40
N LYS A 159 12.64 4.10 -5.88
CA LYS A 159 14.01 3.70 -6.22
C LYS A 159 14.65 4.66 -7.22
N GLU A 160 13.94 4.96 -8.33
CA GLU A 160 14.40 5.89 -9.35
C GLU A 160 14.55 7.31 -8.80
N ARG A 161 13.54 7.82 -8.07
CA ARG A 161 13.54 9.17 -7.52
C ARG A 161 14.67 9.42 -6.52
N LEU A 162 14.98 8.43 -5.70
CA LEU A 162 16.01 8.51 -4.65
C LEU A 162 17.36 8.03 -5.14
N ASN A 163 17.46 7.60 -6.40
CA ASN A 163 18.68 7.06 -7.03
C ASN A 163 19.32 5.92 -6.20
N ILE A 164 18.45 5.01 -5.68
CA ILE A 164 18.91 3.86 -4.90
C ILE A 164 19.25 2.72 -5.84
N SER A 165 20.44 2.15 -5.70
CA SER A 165 20.87 1.03 -6.53
C SER A 165 20.30 -0.31 -6.04
N GLU A 166 20.27 -1.31 -6.93
CA GLU A 166 19.87 -2.68 -6.56
C GLU A 166 20.85 -3.29 -5.54
N GLU A 167 22.13 -2.95 -5.62
CA GLU A 167 23.14 -3.38 -4.68
C GLU A 167 22.90 -2.83 -3.26
N GLU A 168 22.42 -1.59 -3.15
CA GLU A 168 22.02 -1.02 -1.86
C GLU A 168 20.81 -1.74 -1.27
N MET A 169 19.82 -2.07 -2.10
CA MET A 169 18.66 -2.87 -1.66
C MET A 169 19.10 -4.27 -1.21
N LYS A 170 19.99 -4.93 -1.97
CA LYS A 170 20.55 -6.25 -1.62
C LYS A 170 21.31 -6.23 -0.30
N ARG A 171 22.08 -5.18 0.00
CA ARG A 171 22.79 -5.05 1.28
C ARG A 171 21.87 -4.97 2.50
N ARG A 172 20.64 -4.48 2.31
CA ARG A 172 19.61 -4.42 3.36
C ARG A 172 18.76 -5.67 3.44
N HIS A 173 18.92 -6.60 2.50
CA HIS A 173 18.21 -7.87 2.54
C HIS A 173 18.73 -8.73 3.69
N CYS A 174 17.85 -9.54 4.29
CA CYS A 174 18.23 -10.46 5.38
C CYS A 174 19.38 -11.38 4.94
N ASN A 175 20.45 -11.40 5.72
CA ASN A 175 21.66 -12.19 5.47
C ASN A 175 21.93 -13.24 6.55
N LEU A 176 20.93 -13.57 7.36
CA LEU A 176 21.02 -14.56 8.43
C LEU A 176 20.56 -15.96 8.02
N LEU A 177 20.15 -16.13 6.77
CA LEU A 177 19.66 -17.39 6.20
C LEU A 177 20.60 -17.86 5.11
#